data_ed2cae9042018d8de2c92a67e430288c
#
_entry.id   ed2cae9042018d8de2c92a67e430288c
#
_cell.length_a   1.000
_cell.length_b   1.000
_cell.length_c   1.000
_cell.angle_alpha   90.00
_cell.angle_beta   90.00
_cell.angle_gamma   90.00
#
_symmetry.space_group_name_H-M   'P 1'
#
loop_
_entity.id
_entity.type
_entity.pdbx_description
1 polymer ?
#
loop_
_entity_poly.entity_id
_entity_poly.type
_entity_poly.pdbx_seq_one_letter_code
_entity_poly.pdbx_strand_id
1 'polypeptide(L)'
;AALSSMGGFTEAFGMDRLNMGELMGFYGLECGNILGIGGAFFAAYIGVSALADEEKNRTADFLLTHPVRRTRIVFDKLLCVLIQILILNAVSILTSMAVTYAIGEELQMTEFLLLHAAYLLLQIEIAAVCFGISSALRRSGIGVGLGIAAFLYFLNIIANLTEEADWLK
;
A
#
# COMPACT_ATOMS: atom_id res chain seq x y z
N ALA A 1 1.27 -26.41 -16.30
CA ALA A 1 0.75 -26.51 -17.68
C ALA A 1 -0.46 -25.60 -17.95
N ALA A 2 -1.40 -25.42 -17.01
CA ALA A 2 -2.58 -24.55 -17.23
C ALA A 2 -2.23 -23.04 -17.19
N LEU A 3 -1.32 -22.62 -16.30
CA LEU A 3 -0.88 -21.23 -16.17
C LEU A 3 0.00 -20.77 -17.34
N SER A 4 0.78 -21.67 -17.93
CA SER A 4 1.62 -21.34 -19.10
C SER A 4 0.82 -21.07 -20.38
N SER A 5 -0.46 -21.43 -20.43
CA SER A 5 -1.37 -21.10 -21.56
C SER A 5 -2.03 -19.72 -21.43
N MET A 6 -1.84 -19.03 -20.29
CA MET A 6 -2.44 -17.72 -19.98
C MET A 6 -1.37 -16.60 -19.99
N GLY A 7 -0.40 -16.65 -20.93
CA GLY A 7 0.79 -15.80 -20.96
C GLY A 7 0.57 -14.33 -20.56
N GLY A 8 -0.34 -13.63 -21.24
CA GLY A 8 -0.61 -12.22 -20.90
C GLY A 8 -1.19 -11.97 -19.52
N PHE A 9 -1.90 -12.96 -18.93
CA PHE A 9 -2.38 -12.85 -17.55
C PHE A 9 -1.25 -13.04 -16.53
N THR A 10 -0.38 -14.02 -16.76
CA THR A 10 0.77 -14.27 -15.87
C THR A 10 1.77 -13.11 -15.89
N GLU A 11 1.99 -12.49 -17.04
CA GLU A 11 2.84 -11.31 -17.18
C GLU A 11 2.26 -10.09 -16.47
N ALA A 12 0.95 -9.84 -16.63
CA ALA A 12 0.27 -8.71 -16.01
C ALA A 12 0.42 -8.66 -14.47
N PHE A 13 0.47 -9.84 -13.84
CA PHE A 13 0.60 -9.98 -12.39
C PHE A 13 2.01 -10.36 -11.94
N GLY A 14 3.00 -10.38 -12.85
CA GLY A 14 4.39 -10.69 -12.54
C GLY A 14 4.63 -12.15 -12.12
N MET A 15 3.72 -13.06 -12.47
CA MET A 15 3.79 -14.48 -12.11
C MET A 15 4.90 -15.22 -12.86
N ASP A 16 5.35 -14.70 -13.97
CA ASP A 16 6.43 -15.22 -14.81
C ASP A 16 7.81 -15.07 -14.17
N ARG A 17 7.94 -14.14 -13.24
CA ARG A 17 9.19 -13.81 -12.56
C ARG A 17 9.43 -14.62 -11.28
N LEU A 18 8.42 -15.34 -10.80
CA LEU A 18 8.45 -16.06 -9.54
C LEU A 18 8.40 -17.57 -9.76
N ASN A 19 9.22 -18.31 -9.02
CA ASN A 19 9.20 -19.76 -9.03
C ASN A 19 8.02 -20.26 -8.16
N MET A 20 6.88 -20.52 -8.80
CA MET A 20 5.65 -21.00 -8.13
C MET A 20 5.79 -22.36 -7.45
N GLY A 21 6.90 -23.08 -7.67
CA GLY A 21 7.21 -24.35 -7.00
C GLY A 21 7.82 -24.20 -5.62
N GLU A 22 8.19 -22.99 -5.24
CA GLU A 22 8.76 -22.66 -3.94
C GLU A 22 7.77 -21.86 -3.09
N LEU A 23 7.77 -22.12 -1.78
CA LEU A 23 6.89 -21.39 -0.84
C LEU A 23 7.01 -19.88 -0.98
N MET A 24 8.25 -19.38 -1.09
CA MET A 24 8.50 -17.92 -1.20
C MET A 24 8.00 -17.32 -2.50
N GLY A 25 8.08 -18.04 -3.62
CA GLY A 25 7.50 -17.62 -4.89
C GLY A 25 5.98 -17.51 -4.84
N PHE A 26 5.31 -18.52 -4.27
CA PHE A 26 3.86 -18.50 -4.07
C PHE A 26 3.44 -17.40 -3.08
N TYR A 27 4.15 -17.26 -1.96
CA TYR A 27 3.92 -16.21 -0.99
C TYR A 27 4.06 -14.81 -1.60
N GLY A 28 5.15 -14.58 -2.34
CA GLY A 28 5.40 -13.30 -3.01
C GLY A 28 4.31 -12.92 -3.99
N LEU A 29 3.72 -13.91 -4.68
CA LEU A 29 2.62 -13.68 -5.59
C LEU A 29 1.31 -13.34 -4.86
N GLU A 30 0.84 -14.22 -3.97
CA GLU A 30 -0.47 -14.08 -3.33
C GLU A 30 -0.48 -12.95 -2.30
N CYS A 31 0.45 -13.00 -1.35
CA CYS A 31 0.56 -11.95 -0.34
C CYS A 31 1.04 -10.62 -0.93
N GLY A 32 1.91 -10.68 -1.96
CA GLY A 32 2.37 -9.50 -2.68
C GLY A 32 1.23 -8.75 -3.36
N ASN A 33 0.34 -9.45 -4.07
CA ASN A 33 -0.83 -8.82 -4.67
C ASN A 33 -1.79 -8.26 -3.62
N ILE A 34 -2.06 -9.01 -2.54
CA ILE A 34 -2.95 -8.55 -1.47
C ILE A 34 -2.37 -7.32 -0.76
N LEU A 35 -1.08 -7.33 -0.39
CA LEU A 35 -0.41 -6.20 0.25
C LEU A 35 -0.22 -5.03 -0.71
N GLY A 36 0.07 -5.31 -1.99
CA GLY A 36 0.21 -4.30 -3.02
C GLY A 36 -1.11 -3.55 -3.25
N ILE A 37 -2.19 -4.26 -3.54
CA ILE A 37 -3.50 -3.66 -3.79
C ILE A 37 -4.12 -3.16 -2.48
N GLY A 38 -4.34 -4.05 -1.53
CA GLY A 38 -5.03 -3.75 -0.27
C GLY A 38 -4.28 -2.72 0.56
N GLY A 39 -2.96 -2.85 0.66
CA GLY A 39 -2.09 -1.91 1.36
C GLY A 39 -2.06 -0.53 0.68
N ALA A 40 -2.02 -0.48 -0.66
CA ALA A 40 -2.09 0.78 -1.41
C ALA A 40 -3.42 1.51 -1.21
N PHE A 41 -4.55 0.79 -1.29
CA PHE A 41 -5.87 1.35 -1.03
C PHE A 41 -6.03 1.83 0.41
N PHE A 42 -5.54 1.06 1.38
CA PHE A 42 -5.52 1.47 2.78
C PHE A 42 -4.68 2.72 2.99
N ALA A 43 -3.45 2.77 2.48
CA ALA A 43 -2.55 3.91 2.59
C ALA A 43 -3.15 5.18 1.95
N ALA A 44 -3.76 5.04 0.76
CA ALA A 44 -4.46 6.14 0.09
C ALA A 44 -5.65 6.64 0.89
N TYR A 45 -6.46 5.73 1.45
CA TYR A 45 -7.61 6.06 2.27
C TYR A 45 -7.21 6.86 3.51
N ILE A 46 -6.27 6.35 4.33
CA ILE A 46 -5.85 7.03 5.56
C ILE A 46 -5.13 8.35 5.25
N GLY A 47 -4.32 8.38 4.18
CA GLY A 47 -3.62 9.59 3.77
C GLY A 47 -4.58 10.70 3.37
N VAL A 48 -5.56 10.41 2.50
CA VAL A 48 -6.51 11.42 2.02
C VAL A 48 -7.51 11.83 3.09
N SER A 49 -7.90 10.94 4.01
CA SER A 49 -8.84 11.23 5.09
C SER A 49 -8.23 12.06 6.22
N ALA A 50 -6.92 12.03 6.38
CA ALA A 50 -6.23 12.60 7.54
C ALA A 50 -6.56 14.08 7.81
N LEU A 51 -6.67 14.90 6.77
CA LEU A 51 -7.01 16.33 6.87
C LEU A 51 -8.42 16.63 6.30
N ALA A 52 -8.82 15.97 5.21
CA ALA A 52 -10.08 16.22 4.52
C ALA A 52 -11.30 15.91 5.40
N ASP A 53 -11.21 14.94 6.30
CA ASP A 53 -12.33 14.61 7.19
C ASP A 53 -12.60 15.68 8.26
N GLU A 54 -11.57 16.40 8.70
CA GLU A 54 -11.75 17.55 9.62
C GLU A 54 -12.54 18.69 8.94
N GLU A 55 -12.23 18.97 7.69
CA GLU A 55 -12.94 19.96 6.90
C GLU A 55 -14.39 19.53 6.63
N LYS A 56 -14.59 18.26 6.23
CA LYS A 56 -15.91 17.69 5.97
C LYS A 56 -16.81 17.70 7.20
N ASN A 57 -16.27 17.36 8.37
CA ASN A 57 -17.03 17.27 9.62
C ASN A 57 -17.17 18.63 10.31
N ARG A 58 -16.61 19.70 9.74
CA ARG A 58 -16.56 21.05 10.33
C ARG A 58 -15.88 21.10 11.71
N THR A 59 -14.99 20.14 11.96
CA THR A 59 -14.19 20.07 13.19
C THR A 59 -12.91 20.89 13.08
N ALA A 60 -12.54 21.30 11.89
CA ALA A 60 -11.37 22.14 11.63
C ALA A 60 -11.44 23.47 12.40
N ASP A 61 -12.59 24.14 12.42
CA ASP A 61 -12.76 25.40 13.15
C ASP A 61 -12.57 25.19 14.66
N PHE A 62 -13.13 24.11 15.22
CA PHE A 62 -12.95 23.77 16.64
C PHE A 62 -11.49 23.43 16.97
N LEU A 63 -10.84 22.69 16.09
CA LEU A 63 -9.42 22.33 16.26
C LEU A 63 -8.52 23.58 16.27
N LEU A 64 -8.86 24.56 15.44
CA LEU A 64 -8.11 25.82 15.30
C LEU A 64 -8.38 26.82 16.44
N THR A 65 -9.42 26.64 17.26
CA THR A 65 -9.65 27.46 18.46
C THR A 65 -8.75 27.07 19.62
N HIS A 66 -8.14 25.89 19.59
CA HIS A 66 -7.19 25.48 20.62
C HIS A 66 -5.85 26.22 20.46
N PRO A 67 -5.12 26.50 21.54
CA PRO A 67 -3.84 27.20 21.50
C PRO A 67 -2.71 26.29 21.01
N VAL A 68 -2.91 25.64 19.86
CA VAL A 68 -1.97 24.69 19.24
C VAL A 68 -1.55 25.23 17.88
N ARG A 69 -0.26 25.15 17.56
CA ARG A 69 0.26 25.58 16.25
C ARG A 69 -0.25 24.64 15.15
N ARG A 70 -0.68 25.22 14.02
CA ARG A 70 -1.16 24.44 12.86
C ARG A 70 -0.16 23.36 12.40
N THR A 71 1.13 23.69 12.41
CA THR A 71 2.20 22.75 12.06
C THR A 71 2.21 21.52 12.96
N ARG A 72 1.89 21.68 14.25
CA ARG A 72 1.81 20.53 15.17
C ARG A 72 0.64 19.63 14.84
N ILE A 73 -0.53 20.19 14.51
CA ILE A 73 -1.70 19.40 14.12
C ILE A 73 -1.39 18.56 12.88
N VAL A 74 -0.77 19.16 11.86
CA VAL A 74 -0.38 18.46 10.63
C VAL A 74 0.63 17.34 10.93
N PHE A 75 1.62 17.62 11.79
CA PHE A 75 2.63 16.64 12.17
C PHE A 75 2.01 15.47 12.95
N ASP A 76 1.14 15.74 13.91
CA ASP A 76 0.45 14.71 14.70
C ASP A 76 -0.43 13.82 13.80
N LYS A 77 -1.12 14.41 12.81
CA LYS A 77 -1.90 13.67 11.80
C LYS A 77 -1.02 12.79 10.91
N LEU A 78 0.11 13.33 10.43
CA LEU A 78 1.07 12.55 9.65
C LEU A 78 1.65 11.38 10.45
N LEU A 79 1.98 11.63 11.72
CA LEU A 79 2.46 10.58 12.62
C LEU A 79 1.41 9.48 12.83
N CYS A 80 0.14 9.84 12.99
CA CYS A 80 -0.95 8.87 13.07
C CYS A 80 -1.05 8.01 11.79
N VAL A 81 -0.93 8.59 10.61
CA VAL A 81 -0.92 7.86 9.34
C VAL A 81 0.24 6.86 9.30
N LEU A 82 1.46 7.30 9.65
CA LEU A 82 2.64 6.43 9.68
C LEU A 82 2.48 5.28 10.68
N ILE A 83 1.98 5.55 11.88
CA ILE A 83 1.74 4.51 12.89
C ILE A 83 0.74 3.46 12.39
N GLN A 84 -0.34 3.88 11.71
CA GLN A 84 -1.33 2.95 11.15
C GLN A 84 -0.72 2.04 10.09
N ILE A 85 0.13 2.58 9.20
CA ILE A 85 0.86 1.79 8.20
C ILE A 85 1.81 0.80 8.88
N LEU A 86 2.56 1.23 9.89
CA LEU A 86 3.47 0.35 10.64
C LEU A 86 2.72 -0.78 11.36
N ILE A 87 1.57 -0.48 11.96
CA ILE A 87 0.73 -1.51 12.61
C ILE A 87 0.23 -2.52 11.58
N LEU A 88 -0.26 -2.06 10.41
CA LEU A 88 -0.71 -2.96 9.34
C LEU A 88 0.42 -3.91 8.93
N ASN A 89 1.61 -3.38 8.66
CA ASN A 89 2.76 -4.19 8.25
C ASN A 89 3.24 -5.13 9.35
N ALA A 90 3.28 -4.68 10.61
CA ALA A 90 3.65 -5.53 11.74
C ALA A 90 2.68 -6.72 11.89
N VAL A 91 1.37 -6.47 11.81
CA VAL A 91 0.35 -7.52 11.87
C VAL A 91 0.50 -8.48 10.70
N SER A 92 0.72 -7.97 9.48
CA SER A 92 0.95 -8.82 8.29
C SER A 92 2.16 -9.72 8.45
N ILE A 93 3.30 -9.18 8.89
CA ILE A 93 4.53 -9.94 9.13
C ILE A 93 4.30 -11.02 10.19
N LEU A 94 3.74 -10.65 11.35
CA LEU A 94 3.51 -11.59 12.44
C LEU A 94 2.55 -12.71 12.05
N THR A 95 1.47 -12.38 11.34
CA THR A 95 0.49 -13.37 10.86
C THR A 95 1.13 -14.33 9.86
N SER A 96 1.89 -13.81 8.90
CA SER A 96 2.57 -14.63 7.89
C SER A 96 3.60 -15.56 8.52
N MET A 97 4.41 -15.07 9.46
CA MET A 97 5.37 -15.91 10.21
C MET A 97 4.66 -16.99 11.03
N ALA A 98 3.57 -16.64 11.71
CA ALA A 98 2.80 -17.61 12.50
C ALA A 98 2.19 -18.72 11.63
N VAL A 99 1.62 -18.36 10.48
CA VAL A 99 1.05 -19.33 9.52
C VAL A 99 2.13 -20.24 8.96
N THR A 100 3.26 -19.69 8.51
CA THR A 100 4.35 -20.49 7.94
C THR A 100 4.94 -21.47 8.98
N TYR A 101 5.13 -20.99 10.21
CA TYR A 101 5.55 -21.87 11.31
C TYR A 101 4.54 -23.00 11.59
N ALA A 102 3.24 -22.70 11.52
CA ALA A 102 2.17 -23.67 11.77
C ALA A 102 2.09 -24.78 10.72
N ILE A 103 2.46 -24.49 9.47
CA ILE A 103 2.51 -25.49 8.38
C ILE A 103 3.85 -26.25 8.32
N GLY A 104 4.84 -25.85 9.14
CA GLY A 104 6.15 -26.53 9.24
C GLY A 104 7.11 -26.21 8.10
N GLU A 105 6.90 -25.13 7.39
CA GLU A 105 7.75 -24.67 6.28
C GLU A 105 8.79 -23.66 6.74
N GLU A 106 9.93 -23.61 6.07
CA GLU A 106 11.01 -22.66 6.36
C GLU A 106 10.86 -21.39 5.52
N LEU A 107 10.85 -20.23 6.17
CA LEU A 107 10.86 -18.93 5.51
C LEU A 107 12.29 -18.50 5.16
N GLN A 108 12.49 -18.09 3.93
CA GLN A 108 13.69 -17.38 3.52
C GLN A 108 13.62 -15.93 4.06
N MET A 109 14.07 -15.73 5.31
CA MET A 109 13.89 -14.49 6.07
C MET A 109 14.35 -13.24 5.34
N THR A 110 15.44 -13.31 4.58
CA THR A 110 15.96 -12.16 3.84
C THR A 110 14.99 -11.69 2.77
N GLU A 111 14.49 -12.61 1.95
CA GLU A 111 13.55 -12.29 0.85
C GLU A 111 12.19 -11.88 1.39
N PHE A 112 11.73 -12.55 2.45
CA PHE A 112 10.51 -12.21 3.15
C PHE A 112 10.54 -10.76 3.71
N LEU A 113 11.61 -10.39 4.40
CA LEU A 113 11.74 -9.04 4.96
C LEU A 113 11.92 -7.98 3.89
N LEU A 114 12.65 -8.28 2.80
CA LEU A 114 12.79 -7.36 1.66
C LEU A 114 11.45 -7.09 0.98
N LEU A 115 10.63 -8.13 0.80
CA LEU A 115 9.28 -7.98 0.24
C LEU A 115 8.42 -7.04 1.09
N HIS A 116 8.37 -7.27 2.40
CA HIS A 116 7.60 -6.42 3.32
C HIS A 116 8.15 -4.99 3.40
N ALA A 117 9.47 -4.82 3.35
CA ALA A 117 10.09 -3.49 3.30
C ALA A 117 9.71 -2.73 2.03
N ALA A 118 9.68 -3.40 0.87
CA ALA A 118 9.25 -2.79 -0.39
C ALA A 118 7.79 -2.33 -0.33
N TYR A 119 6.87 -3.17 0.18
CA TYR A 119 5.46 -2.78 0.34
C TYR A 119 5.26 -1.69 1.38
N LEU A 120 6.03 -1.70 2.48
CA LEU A 120 6.02 -0.62 3.46
C LEU A 120 6.39 0.72 2.82
N LEU A 121 7.47 0.76 2.02
CA LEU A 121 7.89 1.97 1.31
C LEU A 121 6.83 2.45 0.31
N LEU A 122 6.26 1.53 -0.48
CA LEU A 122 5.16 1.84 -1.40
C LEU A 122 3.96 2.46 -0.67
N GLN A 123 3.55 1.89 0.46
CA GLN A 123 2.43 2.41 1.26
C GLN A 123 2.73 3.80 1.83
N ILE A 124 3.96 4.04 2.31
CA ILE A 124 4.39 5.35 2.81
C ILE A 124 4.35 6.39 1.68
N GLU A 125 4.83 6.04 0.49
CA GLU A 125 4.83 6.92 -0.68
C GLU A 125 3.40 7.31 -1.07
N ILE A 126 2.50 6.33 -1.25
CA ILE A 126 1.10 6.57 -1.58
C ILE A 126 0.40 7.42 -0.50
N ALA A 127 0.62 7.08 0.77
CA ALA A 127 0.05 7.85 1.87
C ALA A 127 0.55 9.29 1.90
N ALA A 128 1.84 9.52 1.63
CA ALA A 128 2.41 10.86 1.59
C ALA A 128 1.82 11.72 0.47
N VAL A 129 1.66 11.15 -0.73
CA VAL A 129 1.01 11.82 -1.87
C VAL A 129 -0.45 12.13 -1.53
N CYS A 130 -1.21 11.17 -1.02
CA CYS A 130 -2.61 11.34 -0.66
C CYS A 130 -2.79 12.32 0.51
N PHE A 131 -1.88 12.33 1.48
CA PHE A 131 -1.86 13.30 2.58
C PHE A 131 -1.62 14.73 2.06
N GLY A 132 -0.67 14.91 1.12
CA GLY A 132 -0.44 16.18 0.46
C GLY A 132 -1.70 16.69 -0.27
N ILE A 133 -2.38 15.83 -1.02
CA ILE A 133 -3.62 16.14 -1.72
C ILE A 133 -4.75 16.46 -0.73
N SER A 134 -4.84 15.75 0.40
CA SER A 134 -5.80 15.98 1.47
C SER A 134 -5.82 17.43 1.96
N SER A 135 -4.66 18.09 1.97
CA SER A 135 -4.54 19.49 2.38
C SER A 135 -5.26 20.48 1.45
N ALA A 136 -5.49 20.11 0.20
CA ALA A 136 -6.17 20.94 -0.81
C ALA A 136 -7.66 20.62 -0.96
N LEU A 137 -8.13 19.51 -0.37
CA LEU A 137 -9.51 19.06 -0.48
C LEU A 137 -10.39 19.71 0.59
N ARG A 138 -11.51 20.30 0.15
CA ARG A 138 -12.53 20.91 1.03
C ARG A 138 -13.69 19.97 1.36
N ARG A 139 -13.67 18.75 0.83
CA ARG A 139 -14.72 17.73 1.02
C ARG A 139 -14.05 16.36 1.20
N SER A 140 -14.87 15.35 1.51
CA SER A 140 -14.36 13.97 1.57
C SER A 140 -13.57 13.61 0.31
N GLY A 141 -12.29 13.32 0.48
CA GLY A 141 -11.38 13.00 -0.62
C GLY A 141 -11.22 11.51 -0.88
N ILE A 142 -12.04 10.65 -0.23
CA ILE A 142 -11.90 9.19 -0.31
C ILE A 142 -11.88 8.71 -1.77
N GLY A 143 -12.81 9.18 -2.60
CA GLY A 143 -12.85 8.82 -4.02
C GLY A 143 -11.58 9.24 -4.79
N VAL A 144 -11.00 10.38 -4.43
CA VAL A 144 -9.73 10.85 -5.03
C VAL A 144 -8.58 9.95 -4.61
N GLY A 145 -8.45 9.64 -3.31
CA GLY A 145 -7.39 8.76 -2.81
C GLY A 145 -7.46 7.36 -3.41
N LEU A 146 -8.63 6.74 -3.39
CA LEU A 146 -8.84 5.43 -4.00
C LEU A 146 -8.62 5.45 -5.52
N GLY A 147 -9.01 6.53 -6.19
CA GLY A 147 -8.76 6.73 -7.62
C GLY A 147 -7.27 6.79 -7.95
N ILE A 148 -6.46 7.46 -7.12
CA ILE A 148 -5.00 7.51 -7.27
C ILE A 148 -4.40 6.13 -7.08
N ALA A 149 -4.78 5.39 -6.03
CA ALA A 149 -4.28 4.05 -5.78
C ALA A 149 -4.63 3.10 -6.93
N ALA A 150 -5.87 3.14 -7.42
CA ALA A 150 -6.31 2.36 -8.57
C ALA A 150 -5.51 2.72 -9.82
N PHE A 151 -5.32 4.00 -10.10
CA PHE A 151 -4.57 4.48 -11.26
C PHE A 151 -3.12 3.99 -11.23
N LEU A 152 -2.43 4.12 -10.10
CA LEU A 152 -1.06 3.63 -9.93
C LEU A 152 -0.97 2.12 -10.11
N TYR A 153 -1.96 1.37 -9.60
CA TYR A 153 -2.01 -0.08 -9.78
C TYR A 153 -2.21 -0.47 -11.25
N PHE A 154 -3.12 0.20 -11.97
CA PHE A 154 -3.30 -0.04 -13.41
C PHE A 154 -2.06 0.34 -14.23
N LEU A 155 -1.36 1.42 -13.86
CA LEU A 155 -0.08 1.76 -14.48
C LEU A 155 0.95 0.65 -14.28
N ASN A 156 1.02 0.06 -13.11
CA ASN A 156 1.92 -1.07 -12.85
C ASN A 156 1.57 -2.28 -13.73
N ILE A 157 0.28 -2.62 -13.87
CA ILE A 157 -0.15 -3.70 -14.79
C ILE A 157 0.28 -3.39 -16.23
N ILE A 158 0.05 -2.16 -16.71
CA ILE A 158 0.44 -1.75 -18.06
C ILE A 158 1.95 -1.82 -18.25
N ALA A 159 2.72 -1.39 -17.24
CA ALA A 159 4.17 -1.46 -17.27
C ALA A 159 4.70 -2.91 -17.36
N ASN A 160 4.03 -3.85 -16.70
CA ASN A 160 4.38 -5.27 -16.79
C ASN A 160 4.05 -5.89 -18.16
N LEU A 161 2.99 -5.42 -18.83
CA LEU A 161 2.56 -5.93 -20.13
C LEU A 161 3.33 -5.31 -21.31
N THR A 162 4.02 -4.18 -21.10
CA THR A 162 4.64 -3.43 -22.21
C THR A 162 6.15 -3.43 -22.02
N GLU A 163 6.88 -4.11 -22.93
CA GLU A 163 8.35 -4.15 -22.91
C GLU A 163 8.99 -2.77 -23.05
N GLU A 164 8.31 -1.84 -23.75
CA GLU A 164 8.77 -0.45 -23.94
C GLU A 164 8.65 0.42 -22.66
N ALA A 165 7.96 -0.04 -21.65
CA ALA A 165 7.71 0.70 -20.41
C ALA A 165 8.68 0.33 -19.28
N ASP A 166 9.89 -0.14 -19.57
CA ASP A 166 10.90 -0.54 -18.57
C ASP A 166 11.27 0.56 -17.58
N TRP A 167 11.05 1.82 -17.93
CA TRP A 167 11.25 2.97 -17.05
C TRP A 167 10.17 3.14 -15.96
N LEU A 168 9.08 2.37 -16.04
CA LEU A 168 7.98 2.36 -15.05
C LEU A 168 8.08 1.19 -14.05
N LYS A 169 9.03 0.27 -14.28
CA LYS A 169 9.19 -0.95 -13.45
C LYS A 169 10.02 -0.73 -12.20
#